data_caa188f35199194749939e6baecf9286
#
_entry.id   caa188f35199194749939e6baecf9286
#
_cell.length_a   1.000
_cell.length_b   1.000
_cell.length_c   1.000
_cell.angle_alpha   90.00
_cell.angle_beta   90.00
_cell.angle_gamma   90.00
#
_symmetry.space_group_name_H-M   'P 1'
#
loop_
_entity.id
_entity.type
_entity.pdbx_description
1 polymer ?
#
loop_
_entity_poly.entity_id
_entity_poly.type
_entity_poly.pdbx_seq_one_letter_code
_entity_poly.pdbx_strand_id
1 'polypeptide(L)'
;MPASVTSFRKEYHLDRLSEQSAGFDPFALFTQWFEAAATSGIYEPNAMVLATASASGRPSARVVLMKSFDAGGLTFFTNYESHKGRDLAVNPFAAVVFWWEPLERQVRIEGRVSKVSAAESDEYYYSRPLGSRIGAWVSQQSRVIPDRTALDQRYAETQAEYSESHPDRPHFWGGYRLAPDTFEFWQGGPNRLHDRLRFCLQPDGAWQRDRLSP
;
A
#
# COMPACT_ATOMS: atom_id res chain seq x y z
N MET A 1 -1.05 32.86 14.82
CA MET A 1 -1.19 32.81 13.36
C MET A 1 -0.92 31.39 12.91
N PRO A 2 -1.76 30.75 12.10
CA PRO A 2 -1.39 29.47 11.52
C PRO A 2 -0.14 29.68 10.65
N ALA A 3 0.83 28.75 10.75
CA ALA A 3 2.04 28.82 9.94
C ALA A 3 1.66 28.85 8.45
N SER A 4 2.24 29.80 7.70
CA SER A 4 2.00 29.88 6.26
C SER A 4 2.57 28.65 5.57
N VAL A 5 1.72 27.80 5.00
CA VAL A 5 2.13 26.60 4.25
C VAL A 5 3.02 26.93 3.05
N THR A 6 3.02 28.17 2.59
CA THR A 6 3.83 28.63 1.44
C THR A 6 5.32 28.68 1.72
N SER A 7 5.73 28.70 3.02
CA SER A 7 7.14 28.67 3.44
C SER A 7 7.76 27.26 3.44
N PHE A 8 6.95 26.20 3.38
CA PHE A 8 7.44 24.81 3.32
C PHE A 8 7.86 24.45 1.88
N ARG A 9 9.01 25.02 1.46
CA ARG A 9 9.62 24.71 0.17
C ARG A 9 11.00 24.14 0.42
N LYS A 10 11.24 22.92 -0.09
CA LYS A 10 12.57 22.31 -0.17
C LYS A 10 12.99 22.25 -1.63
N GLU A 11 14.26 22.44 -1.90
CA GLU A 11 14.88 22.09 -3.17
C GLU A 11 15.39 20.65 -3.08
N TYR A 12 15.22 19.90 -4.15
CA TYR A 12 15.60 18.49 -4.26
C TYR A 12 16.90 18.37 -5.04
N HIS A 13 17.88 17.66 -4.48
CA HIS A 13 19.23 17.58 -5.06
C HIS A 13 19.90 16.20 -4.90
N LEU A 14 19.23 15.24 -4.24
CA LEU A 14 19.91 14.02 -3.78
C LEU A 14 20.37 13.13 -4.92
N ASP A 15 19.56 12.98 -5.96
CA ASP A 15 19.84 11.99 -7.00
C ASP A 15 19.17 12.35 -8.33
N ARG A 16 19.48 11.56 -9.35
CA ARG A 16 18.90 11.64 -10.69
C ARG A 16 18.35 10.29 -11.11
N LEU A 17 17.29 10.30 -11.91
CA LEU A 17 16.74 9.11 -12.53
C LEU A 17 16.85 9.19 -14.04
N SER A 18 17.75 8.38 -14.61
CA SER A 18 17.94 8.26 -16.04
C SER A 18 17.36 6.95 -16.57
N GLU A 19 17.11 6.90 -17.87
CA GLU A 19 16.71 5.69 -18.57
C GLU A 19 17.74 4.56 -18.41
N GLN A 20 19.03 4.93 -18.40
CA GLN A 20 20.12 3.96 -18.22
C GLN A 20 20.10 3.35 -16.82
N SER A 21 19.95 4.16 -15.77
CA SER A 21 19.92 3.67 -14.39
C SER A 21 18.64 2.92 -14.05
N ALA A 22 17.52 3.26 -14.70
CA ALA A 22 16.23 2.61 -14.47
C ALA A 22 16.11 1.22 -15.12
N GLY A 23 16.87 0.94 -16.18
CA GLY A 23 16.73 -0.31 -16.93
C GLY A 23 15.37 -0.44 -17.61
N PHE A 24 14.94 -1.69 -17.85
CA PHE A 24 13.67 -2.01 -18.53
C PHE A 24 12.71 -2.83 -17.65
N ASP A 25 13.13 -3.22 -16.47
CA ASP A 25 12.33 -4.01 -15.53
C ASP A 25 11.89 -3.13 -14.34
N PRO A 26 10.59 -2.76 -14.25
CA PRO A 26 10.11 -1.93 -13.15
C PRO A 26 10.11 -2.67 -11.81
N PHE A 27 10.05 -4.01 -11.80
CA PHE A 27 10.13 -4.78 -10.57
C PHE A 27 11.54 -4.74 -9.98
N ALA A 28 12.57 -4.85 -10.82
CA ALA A 28 13.95 -4.72 -10.39
C ALA A 28 14.24 -3.31 -9.86
N LEU A 29 13.75 -2.26 -10.54
CA LEU A 29 13.92 -0.88 -10.09
C LEU A 29 13.17 -0.62 -8.77
N PHE A 30 11.95 -1.15 -8.61
CA PHE A 30 11.21 -1.03 -7.36
C PHE A 30 11.95 -1.72 -6.21
N THR A 31 12.46 -2.93 -6.42
CA THR A 31 13.23 -3.66 -5.42
C THR A 31 14.44 -2.86 -4.96
N GLN A 32 15.23 -2.34 -5.90
CA GLN A 32 16.40 -1.49 -5.61
C GLN A 32 16.02 -0.24 -4.78
N TRP A 33 14.93 0.43 -5.15
CA TRP A 33 14.49 1.63 -4.47
C TRP A 33 13.91 1.33 -3.08
N PHE A 34 13.21 0.21 -2.95
CA PHE A 34 12.67 -0.24 -1.66
C PHE A 34 13.78 -0.64 -0.68
N GLU A 35 14.84 -1.33 -1.14
CA GLU A 35 16.02 -1.66 -0.33
C GLU A 35 16.73 -0.38 0.15
N ALA A 36 16.89 0.61 -0.73
CA ALA A 36 17.41 1.90 -0.34
C ALA A 36 16.53 2.61 0.70
N ALA A 37 15.20 2.54 0.56
CA ALA A 37 14.27 3.09 1.53
C ALA A 37 14.34 2.36 2.89
N ALA A 38 14.45 1.03 2.87
CA ALA A 38 14.55 0.20 4.09
C ALA A 38 15.82 0.49 4.90
N THR A 39 16.90 0.95 4.25
CA THR A 39 18.17 1.29 4.90
C THR A 39 18.35 2.79 5.20
N SER A 40 17.41 3.64 4.77
CA SER A 40 17.52 5.10 4.90
C SER A 40 17.03 5.68 6.24
N GLY A 41 16.62 4.82 7.18
CA GLY A 41 16.08 5.25 8.47
C GLY A 41 14.59 5.62 8.46
N ILE A 42 13.88 5.36 7.36
CA ILE A 42 12.41 5.51 7.31
C ILE A 42 11.79 4.46 8.22
N TYR A 43 10.90 4.88 9.13
CA TYR A 43 10.30 4.02 10.14
C TYR A 43 9.47 2.86 9.55
N GLU A 44 8.64 3.14 8.55
CA GLU A 44 7.83 2.14 7.84
C GLU A 44 7.97 2.33 6.32
N PRO A 45 9.08 1.89 5.70
CA PRO A 45 9.31 2.06 4.26
C PRO A 45 8.27 1.34 3.38
N ASN A 46 7.60 0.34 3.94
CA ASN A 46 6.52 -0.43 3.33
C ASN A 46 5.12 0.21 3.51
N ALA A 47 5.01 1.35 4.19
CA ALA A 47 3.76 2.10 4.25
C ALA A 47 3.45 2.71 2.88
N MET A 48 2.23 2.51 2.40
CA MET A 48 1.77 3.02 1.11
C MET A 48 0.37 3.60 1.22
N VAL A 49 0.11 4.67 0.51
CA VAL A 49 -1.25 5.19 0.32
C VAL A 49 -1.95 4.32 -0.71
N LEU A 50 -2.99 3.62 -0.31
CA LEU A 50 -3.87 2.86 -1.20
C LEU A 50 -5.09 3.71 -1.57
N ALA A 51 -5.25 3.99 -2.84
CA ALA A 51 -6.44 4.62 -3.41
C ALA A 51 -7.35 3.57 -4.03
N THR A 52 -8.65 3.66 -3.74
CA THR A 52 -9.73 2.84 -4.31
C THR A 52 -10.85 3.74 -4.80
N ALA A 53 -11.69 3.26 -5.69
CA ALA A 53 -12.86 4.00 -6.15
C ALA A 53 -14.13 3.15 -5.99
N SER A 54 -15.21 3.81 -5.58
CA SER A 54 -16.54 3.19 -5.49
C SER A 54 -17.11 2.86 -6.89
N ALA A 55 -18.25 2.18 -6.94
CA ALA A 55 -18.98 1.94 -8.19
C ALA A 55 -19.32 3.22 -8.97
N SER A 56 -19.50 4.35 -8.27
CA SER A 56 -19.75 5.66 -8.90
C SER A 56 -18.48 6.42 -9.30
N GLY A 57 -17.28 5.80 -9.13
CA GLY A 57 -16.01 6.43 -9.43
C GLY A 57 -15.49 7.36 -8.32
N ARG A 58 -16.20 7.51 -7.19
CA ARG A 58 -15.72 8.36 -6.09
C ARG A 58 -14.48 7.77 -5.43
N PRO A 59 -13.33 8.47 -5.46
CA PRO A 59 -12.09 7.96 -4.88
C PRO A 59 -12.09 8.07 -3.35
N SER A 60 -11.35 7.15 -2.72
CA SER A 60 -10.98 7.24 -1.31
C SER A 60 -9.56 6.71 -1.11
N ALA A 61 -8.81 7.26 -0.14
CA ALA A 61 -7.43 6.88 0.12
C ALA A 61 -7.16 6.66 1.61
N ARG A 62 -6.22 5.80 1.92
CA ARG A 62 -5.74 5.49 3.28
C ARG A 62 -4.34 4.88 3.21
N VAL A 63 -3.64 4.91 4.33
CA VAL A 63 -2.37 4.19 4.44
C VAL A 63 -2.65 2.71 4.76
N VAL A 64 -1.93 1.82 4.08
CA VAL A 64 -1.84 0.38 4.37
C VAL A 64 -0.37 -0.05 4.27
N LEU A 65 -0.04 -1.24 4.79
CA LEU A 65 1.33 -1.75 4.74
C LEU A 65 1.45 -2.84 3.66
N MET A 66 2.38 -2.67 2.75
CA MET A 66 2.83 -3.76 1.88
C MET A 66 3.45 -4.87 2.73
N LYS A 67 3.09 -6.12 2.46
CA LYS A 67 3.57 -7.29 3.19
C LYS A 67 4.44 -8.23 2.35
N SER A 68 4.25 -8.22 1.05
CA SER A 68 5.15 -8.87 0.09
C SER A 68 5.13 -8.15 -1.24
N PHE A 69 6.18 -8.36 -2.01
CA PHE A 69 6.32 -7.89 -3.38
C PHE A 69 7.10 -8.93 -4.17
N ASP A 70 6.56 -9.37 -5.29
CA ASP A 70 7.15 -10.33 -6.22
C ASP A 70 6.70 -10.04 -7.66
N ALA A 71 7.05 -10.89 -8.61
CA ALA A 71 6.64 -10.75 -10.01
C ALA A 71 5.11 -10.76 -10.24
N GLY A 72 4.33 -11.25 -9.28
CA GLY A 72 2.87 -11.20 -9.30
C GLY A 72 2.29 -9.89 -8.75
N GLY A 73 3.13 -9.03 -8.20
CA GLY A 73 2.74 -7.74 -7.65
C GLY A 73 2.92 -7.62 -6.14
N LEU A 74 2.21 -6.69 -5.54
CA LEU A 74 2.31 -6.37 -4.12
C LEU A 74 1.08 -6.82 -3.34
N THR A 75 1.31 -7.34 -2.13
CA THR A 75 0.26 -7.88 -1.27
C THR A 75 0.07 -7.03 -0.02
N PHE A 76 -1.18 -6.82 0.37
CA PHE A 76 -1.58 -6.20 1.64
C PHE A 76 -2.78 -6.95 2.23
N PHE A 77 -2.96 -6.86 3.57
CA PHE A 77 -4.03 -7.58 4.26
C PHE A 77 -4.99 -6.62 4.95
N THR A 78 -6.28 -6.94 4.89
CA THR A 78 -7.32 -6.07 5.45
C THR A 78 -8.62 -6.84 5.71
N ASN A 79 -9.60 -6.15 6.31
CA ASN A 79 -10.96 -6.62 6.39
C ASN A 79 -11.66 -6.37 5.04
N TYR A 80 -12.21 -7.41 4.41
CA TYR A 80 -12.92 -7.36 3.12
C TYR A 80 -14.22 -6.56 3.17
N GLU A 81 -14.83 -6.45 4.36
CA GLU A 81 -16.05 -5.67 4.58
C GLU A 81 -15.76 -4.19 4.92
N SER A 82 -14.49 -3.79 5.00
CA SER A 82 -14.12 -2.39 5.16
C SER A 82 -14.50 -1.55 3.94
N HIS A 83 -14.44 -0.21 4.07
CA HIS A 83 -14.73 0.69 2.94
C HIS A 83 -13.92 0.30 1.69
N LYS A 84 -12.58 0.13 1.85
CA LYS A 84 -11.72 -0.29 0.73
C LYS A 84 -12.06 -1.68 0.18
N GLY A 85 -12.45 -2.61 1.06
CA GLY A 85 -12.85 -3.96 0.65
C GLY A 85 -14.13 -3.95 -0.19
N ARG A 86 -15.10 -3.13 0.20
CA ARG A 86 -16.33 -2.94 -0.59
C ARG A 86 -16.07 -2.25 -1.93
N ASP A 87 -15.19 -1.23 -1.95
CA ASP A 87 -14.78 -0.59 -3.20
C ASP A 87 -14.16 -1.62 -4.15
N LEU A 88 -13.17 -2.39 -3.67
CA LEU A 88 -12.46 -3.40 -4.47
C LEU A 88 -13.35 -4.55 -4.94
N ALA A 89 -14.43 -4.86 -4.22
CA ALA A 89 -15.40 -5.87 -4.63
C ALA A 89 -16.18 -5.48 -5.89
N VAL A 90 -16.41 -4.18 -6.10
CA VAL A 90 -17.18 -3.66 -7.24
C VAL A 90 -16.30 -3.01 -8.31
N ASN A 91 -15.16 -2.48 -7.93
CA ASN A 91 -14.17 -1.88 -8.81
C ASN A 91 -12.77 -2.41 -8.44
N PRO A 92 -12.29 -3.47 -9.09
CA PRO A 92 -11.06 -4.16 -8.70
C PRO A 92 -9.78 -3.46 -9.22
N PHE A 93 -9.81 -2.15 -9.37
CA PHE A 93 -8.63 -1.35 -9.72
C PHE A 93 -8.23 -0.46 -8.56
N ALA A 94 -6.92 -0.35 -8.35
CA ALA A 94 -6.36 0.50 -7.32
C ALA A 94 -5.06 1.14 -7.77
N ALA A 95 -4.70 2.23 -7.08
CA ALA A 95 -3.39 2.82 -7.15
C ALA A 95 -2.76 2.82 -5.75
N VAL A 96 -1.46 2.60 -5.68
CA VAL A 96 -0.68 2.79 -4.46
C VAL A 96 0.41 3.81 -4.68
N VAL A 97 0.77 4.55 -3.62
CA VAL A 97 1.84 5.53 -3.64
C VAL A 97 2.73 5.29 -2.42
N PHE A 98 4.02 5.12 -2.67
CA PHE A 98 5.07 5.21 -1.68
C PHE A 98 5.68 6.60 -1.74
N TRP A 99 5.90 7.22 -0.57
CA TRP A 99 6.63 8.48 -0.45
C TRP A 99 7.79 8.30 0.52
N TRP A 100 8.99 8.34 -0.01
CA TRP A 100 10.24 8.19 0.73
C TRP A 100 10.96 9.55 0.79
N GLU A 101 10.45 10.41 1.69
CA GLU A 101 10.90 11.82 1.80
C GLU A 101 12.41 11.96 1.97
N PRO A 102 13.10 11.15 2.80
CA PRO A 102 14.55 11.28 2.95
C PRO A 102 15.35 10.96 1.68
N LEU A 103 14.76 10.26 0.72
CA LEU A 103 15.36 9.93 -0.56
C LEU A 103 14.85 10.83 -1.70
N GLU A 104 13.93 11.74 -1.41
CA GLU A 104 13.25 12.57 -2.41
C GLU A 104 12.63 11.71 -3.53
N ARG A 105 12.07 10.55 -3.17
CA ARG A 105 11.52 9.56 -4.10
C ARG A 105 10.05 9.28 -3.86
N GLN A 106 9.33 9.13 -4.98
CA GLN A 106 7.97 8.61 -4.98
C GLN A 106 7.86 7.46 -5.98
N VAL A 107 7.12 6.41 -5.61
CA VAL A 107 6.73 5.35 -6.55
C VAL A 107 5.21 5.25 -6.55
N ARG A 108 4.61 5.31 -7.73
CA ARG A 108 3.20 5.02 -7.96
C ARG A 108 3.09 3.69 -8.70
N ILE A 109 2.15 2.86 -8.25
CA ILE A 109 1.87 1.57 -8.90
C ILE A 109 0.35 1.48 -9.06
N GLU A 110 -0.09 1.18 -10.27
CA GLU A 110 -1.50 1.02 -10.60
C GLU A 110 -1.73 -0.38 -11.18
N GLY A 111 -2.91 -0.92 -10.95
CA GLY A 111 -3.22 -2.23 -11.50
C GLY A 111 -4.50 -2.85 -10.95
N ARG A 112 -4.73 -4.09 -11.34
CA ARG A 112 -5.88 -4.87 -10.92
C ARG A 112 -5.62 -5.56 -9.59
N VAL A 113 -6.61 -5.52 -8.71
CA VAL A 113 -6.56 -6.15 -7.38
C VAL A 113 -7.42 -7.41 -7.36
N SER A 114 -6.88 -8.48 -6.81
CA SER A 114 -7.60 -9.73 -6.54
C SER A 114 -7.32 -10.21 -5.10
N LYS A 115 -8.23 -11.00 -4.54
CA LYS A 115 -7.94 -11.68 -3.28
C LYS A 115 -6.84 -12.72 -3.48
N VAL A 116 -5.92 -12.82 -2.53
CA VAL A 116 -4.97 -13.92 -2.48
C VAL A 116 -5.67 -15.22 -2.04
N SER A 117 -5.00 -16.35 -2.11
CA SER A 117 -5.55 -17.63 -1.67
C SER A 117 -5.90 -17.64 -0.17
N ALA A 118 -6.79 -18.54 0.23
CA ALA A 118 -7.09 -18.77 1.64
C ALA A 118 -5.82 -19.16 2.40
N ALA A 119 -5.01 -20.06 1.84
CA ALA A 119 -3.76 -20.54 2.44
C ALA A 119 -2.77 -19.38 2.69
N GLU A 120 -2.56 -18.48 1.71
CA GLU A 120 -1.71 -17.30 1.86
C GLU A 120 -2.26 -16.34 2.92
N SER A 121 -3.59 -16.20 2.99
CA SER A 121 -4.23 -15.39 4.02
C SER A 121 -4.08 -16.01 5.42
N ASP A 122 -4.18 -17.34 5.54
CA ASP A 122 -4.02 -18.07 6.79
C ASP A 122 -2.57 -17.99 7.27
N GLU A 123 -1.60 -18.23 6.39
CA GLU A 123 -0.17 -18.12 6.71
C GLU A 123 0.16 -16.76 7.32
N TYR A 124 -0.23 -15.68 6.66
CA TYR A 124 0.01 -14.34 7.20
C TYR A 124 -0.80 -14.07 8.47
N TYR A 125 -2.07 -14.53 8.57
CA TYR A 125 -2.89 -14.34 9.76
C TYR A 125 -2.24 -14.94 11.00
N TYR A 126 -1.77 -16.20 10.90
CA TYR A 126 -1.16 -16.92 12.02
C TYR A 126 0.25 -16.42 12.38
N SER A 127 0.96 -15.76 11.47
CA SER A 127 2.23 -15.08 11.77
C SER A 127 2.06 -13.82 12.64
N ARG A 128 0.83 -13.29 12.77
CA ARG A 128 0.55 -12.08 13.53
C ARG A 128 0.51 -12.36 15.05
N PRO A 129 0.91 -11.38 15.88
CA PRO A 129 0.70 -11.47 17.34
C PRO A 129 -0.76 -11.75 17.69
N LEU A 130 -1.01 -12.50 18.79
CA LEU A 130 -2.34 -12.90 19.21
C LEU A 130 -3.31 -11.71 19.33
N GLY A 131 -2.88 -10.61 19.97
CA GLY A 131 -3.70 -9.40 20.09
C GLY A 131 -4.14 -8.81 18.76
N SER A 132 -3.27 -8.91 17.71
CA SER A 132 -3.64 -8.48 16.36
C SER A 132 -4.62 -9.43 15.67
N ARG A 133 -4.57 -10.73 15.99
CA ARG A 133 -5.53 -11.73 15.50
C ARG A 133 -6.90 -11.51 16.14
N ILE A 134 -6.96 -11.30 17.47
CA ILE A 134 -8.17 -10.92 18.21
C ILE A 134 -8.75 -9.61 17.63
N GLY A 135 -7.92 -8.59 17.41
CA GLY A 135 -8.33 -7.32 16.81
C GLY A 135 -9.00 -7.46 15.45
N ALA A 136 -8.65 -8.49 14.67
CA ALA A 136 -9.31 -8.76 13.38
C ALA A 136 -10.76 -9.22 13.55
N TRP A 137 -11.10 -9.95 14.63
CA TRP A 137 -12.46 -10.34 14.99
C TRP A 137 -13.26 -9.17 15.55
N VAL A 138 -12.64 -8.40 16.41
CA VAL A 138 -13.27 -7.28 17.14
C VAL A 138 -13.66 -6.15 16.20
N SER A 139 -12.79 -5.83 15.23
CA SER A 139 -12.95 -4.65 14.38
C SER A 139 -13.90 -4.88 13.22
N GLN A 140 -15.11 -4.33 13.29
CA GLN A 140 -15.97 -4.14 12.13
C GLN A 140 -15.46 -2.93 11.31
N GLN A 141 -14.31 -3.07 10.70
CA GLN A 141 -13.56 -1.98 10.08
C GLN A 141 -14.42 -1.07 9.19
N SER A 142 -14.34 0.24 9.42
CA SER A 142 -15.09 1.29 8.72
C SER A 142 -16.59 1.36 9.05
N ARG A 143 -17.07 0.65 10.05
CA ARG A 143 -18.42 0.80 10.60
C ARG A 143 -18.45 1.89 11.66
N VAL A 144 -19.58 2.57 11.79
CA VAL A 144 -19.81 3.48 12.91
C VAL A 144 -19.98 2.65 14.18
N ILE A 145 -19.32 3.06 15.24
CA ILE A 145 -19.45 2.49 16.59
C ILE A 145 -19.84 3.61 17.55
N PRO A 146 -20.46 3.29 18.72
CA PRO A 146 -20.89 4.33 19.65
C PRO A 146 -19.72 5.17 20.16
N ASP A 147 -18.67 4.52 20.64
CA ASP A 147 -17.49 5.14 21.23
C ASP A 147 -16.30 4.16 21.32
N ARG A 148 -15.22 4.62 21.89
CA ARG A 148 -14.02 3.81 22.12
C ARG A 148 -14.26 2.72 23.17
N THR A 149 -15.07 3.00 24.19
CA THR A 149 -15.37 2.07 25.28
C THR A 149 -16.04 0.79 24.76
N ALA A 150 -16.99 0.93 23.81
CA ALA A 150 -17.63 -0.21 23.16
C ALA A 150 -16.64 -1.11 22.41
N LEU A 151 -15.58 -0.52 21.83
CA LEU A 151 -14.53 -1.28 21.16
C LEU A 151 -13.63 -2.00 22.16
N ASP A 152 -13.24 -1.33 23.25
CA ASP A 152 -12.37 -1.88 24.27
C ASP A 152 -13.08 -3.01 25.04
N GLN A 153 -14.38 -2.87 25.34
CA GLN A 153 -15.19 -3.92 25.93
C GLN A 153 -15.26 -5.16 25.03
N ARG A 154 -15.58 -4.98 23.75
CA ARG A 154 -15.61 -6.09 22.78
C ARG A 154 -14.25 -6.78 22.65
N TYR A 155 -13.16 -6.01 22.70
CA TYR A 155 -11.81 -6.59 22.70
C TYR A 155 -11.57 -7.45 23.94
N ALA A 156 -11.93 -6.98 25.13
CA ALA A 156 -11.77 -7.73 26.38
C ALA A 156 -12.61 -9.02 26.39
N GLU A 157 -13.87 -8.95 25.94
CA GLU A 157 -14.77 -10.12 25.81
C GLU A 157 -14.17 -11.16 24.85
N THR A 158 -13.75 -10.74 23.66
CA THR A 158 -13.13 -11.63 22.66
C THR A 158 -11.81 -12.20 23.16
N GLN A 159 -11.01 -11.41 23.88
CA GLN A 159 -9.76 -11.88 24.47
C GLN A 159 -10.00 -12.95 25.54
N ALA A 160 -11.03 -12.81 26.37
CA ALA A 160 -11.41 -13.80 27.36
C ALA A 160 -11.89 -15.12 26.72
N GLU A 161 -12.66 -15.05 25.63
CA GLU A 161 -13.10 -16.21 24.83
C GLU A 161 -11.92 -17.02 24.29
N TYR A 162 -10.85 -16.34 23.86
CA TYR A 162 -9.65 -16.99 23.31
C TYR A 162 -8.48 -17.10 24.29
N SER A 163 -8.75 -17.08 25.61
CA SER A 163 -7.71 -17.17 26.65
C SER A 163 -6.93 -18.48 26.60
N GLU A 164 -7.58 -19.59 26.22
CA GLU A 164 -7.01 -20.95 26.16
C GLU A 164 -6.86 -21.47 24.73
N SER A 165 -7.23 -20.68 23.70
CA SER A 165 -7.20 -21.08 22.32
C SER A 165 -6.72 -19.95 21.41
N HIS A 166 -6.49 -20.25 20.14
CA HIS A 166 -6.15 -19.24 19.16
C HIS A 166 -7.30 -19.05 18.17
N PRO A 167 -7.76 -17.80 17.92
CA PRO A 167 -8.82 -17.57 16.95
C PRO A 167 -8.38 -17.98 15.55
N ASP A 168 -9.26 -18.65 14.83
CA ASP A 168 -9.14 -18.86 13.40
C ASP A 168 -9.21 -17.53 12.64
N ARG A 169 -8.76 -17.53 11.41
CA ARG A 169 -8.90 -16.33 10.58
C ARG A 169 -10.37 -16.07 10.24
N PRO A 170 -10.90 -14.85 10.52
CA PRO A 170 -12.25 -14.50 10.09
C PRO A 170 -12.40 -14.60 8.57
N HIS A 171 -13.51 -15.12 8.07
CA HIS A 171 -13.80 -15.22 6.64
C HIS A 171 -13.81 -13.86 5.93
N PHE A 172 -14.11 -12.79 6.66
CA PHE A 172 -14.13 -11.42 6.18
C PHE A 172 -12.75 -10.73 6.24
N TRP A 173 -11.67 -11.43 6.59
CA TRP A 173 -10.32 -10.88 6.69
C TRP A 173 -9.34 -11.71 5.85
N GLY A 174 -8.44 -11.02 5.13
CA GLY A 174 -7.41 -11.69 4.34
C GLY A 174 -6.65 -10.72 3.44
N GLY A 175 -5.91 -11.29 2.50
CA GLY A 175 -5.02 -10.55 1.62
C GLY A 175 -5.67 -10.16 0.29
N TYR A 176 -5.15 -9.05 -0.23
CA TYR A 176 -5.30 -8.62 -1.61
C TYR A 176 -3.93 -8.53 -2.27
N ARG A 177 -3.86 -8.90 -3.54
CA ARG A 177 -2.71 -8.69 -4.41
C ARG A 177 -3.08 -7.69 -5.50
N LEU A 178 -2.29 -6.63 -5.63
CA LEU A 178 -2.33 -5.70 -6.76
C LEU A 178 -1.33 -6.22 -7.80
N ALA A 179 -1.84 -6.68 -8.95
CA ALA A 179 -1.04 -7.03 -10.12
C ALA A 179 -0.81 -5.75 -10.93
N PRO A 180 0.44 -5.26 -11.02
CA PRO A 180 0.72 -3.99 -11.68
C PRO A 180 0.53 -4.06 -13.20
N ASP A 181 -0.06 -3.00 -13.76
CA ASP A 181 -0.02 -2.69 -15.19
C ASP A 181 0.72 -1.38 -15.47
N THR A 182 0.97 -0.57 -14.42
CA THR A 182 1.67 0.70 -14.52
C THR A 182 2.54 0.93 -13.30
N PHE A 183 3.79 1.36 -13.53
CA PHE A 183 4.67 1.94 -12.52
C PHE A 183 5.05 3.36 -12.95
N GLU A 184 5.14 4.27 -12.00
CA GLU A 184 5.78 5.58 -12.20
C GLU A 184 6.80 5.79 -11.07
N PHE A 185 8.04 6.00 -11.45
CA PHE A 185 9.13 6.38 -10.57
C PHE A 185 9.39 7.87 -10.71
N TRP A 186 9.38 8.56 -9.60
CA TRP A 186 9.61 9.99 -9.50
C TRP A 186 10.81 10.26 -8.58
N GLN A 187 11.81 11.00 -9.06
CA GLN A 187 12.96 11.47 -8.30
C GLN A 187 12.93 12.99 -8.25
N GLY A 188 13.09 13.54 -7.04
CA GLY A 188 13.21 14.98 -6.84
C GLY A 188 14.40 15.56 -7.60
N GLY A 189 14.19 16.68 -8.24
CA GLY A 189 15.24 17.43 -8.95
C GLY A 189 15.07 18.92 -8.77
N PRO A 190 16.16 19.71 -8.99
CA PRO A 190 16.17 21.15 -8.75
C PRO A 190 15.17 21.87 -9.66
N ASN A 191 14.77 23.08 -9.25
CA ASN A 191 13.88 23.96 -10.02
C ASN A 191 12.54 23.31 -10.41
N ARG A 192 12.08 22.30 -9.66
CA ARG A 192 10.88 21.50 -9.96
C ARG A 192 10.98 20.67 -11.25
N LEU A 193 12.15 20.56 -11.84
CA LEU A 193 12.41 19.71 -13.02
C LEU A 193 12.75 18.28 -12.55
N HIS A 194 11.73 17.58 -12.09
CA HIS A 194 11.84 16.26 -11.53
C HIS A 194 12.00 15.20 -12.62
N ASP A 195 12.77 14.14 -12.32
CA ASP A 195 12.82 13.00 -13.22
C ASP A 195 11.61 12.10 -12.99
N ARG A 196 10.90 11.75 -14.06
CA ARG A 196 9.74 10.87 -14.01
C ARG A 196 9.85 9.83 -15.12
N LEU A 197 9.89 8.56 -14.74
CA LEU A 197 9.85 7.43 -15.67
C LEU A 197 8.61 6.58 -15.37
N ARG A 198 7.81 6.36 -16.41
CA ARG A 198 6.62 5.51 -16.36
C ARG A 198 6.88 4.24 -17.15
N PHE A 199 6.48 3.11 -16.59
CA PHE A 199 6.45 1.81 -17.24
C PHE A 199 4.99 1.37 -17.38
N CYS A 200 4.59 1.00 -18.59
CA CYS A 200 3.26 0.48 -18.90
C CYS A 200 3.38 -0.94 -19.45
N LEU A 201 2.61 -1.87 -18.87
CA LEU A 201 2.54 -3.25 -19.35
C LEU A 201 1.82 -3.29 -20.70
N GLN A 202 2.48 -3.89 -21.70
CA GLN A 202 1.93 -4.04 -23.03
C GLN A 202 1.15 -5.36 -23.18
N PRO A 203 0.28 -5.49 -24.18
CA PRO A 203 -0.48 -6.73 -24.42
C PRO A 203 0.38 -7.98 -24.65
N ASP A 204 1.62 -7.81 -25.11
CA ASP A 204 2.60 -8.89 -25.32
C ASP A 204 3.38 -9.26 -24.04
N GLY A 205 3.10 -8.59 -22.92
CA GLY A 205 3.76 -8.79 -21.63
C GLY A 205 5.05 -8.00 -21.45
N ALA A 206 5.49 -7.22 -22.44
CA ALA A 206 6.66 -6.36 -22.33
C ALA A 206 6.32 -5.07 -21.55
N TRP A 207 7.32 -4.48 -20.90
CA TRP A 207 7.20 -3.17 -20.28
C TRP A 207 7.71 -2.08 -21.23
N GLN A 208 6.82 -1.17 -21.62
CA GLN A 208 7.19 0.05 -22.32
C GLN A 208 7.54 1.13 -21.29
N ARG A 209 8.69 1.77 -21.47
CA ARG A 209 9.16 2.86 -20.60
C ARG A 209 9.10 4.20 -21.33
N ASP A 210 8.48 5.20 -20.67
CA ASP A 210 8.37 6.58 -21.14
C ASP A 210 8.93 7.54 -20.10
N ARG A 211 9.53 8.64 -20.56
CA ARG A 211 9.82 9.80 -19.70
C ARG A 211 8.62 10.74 -19.68
N LEU A 212 8.19 11.15 -18.51
CA LEU A 212 7.12 12.13 -18.35
C LEU A 212 7.70 13.51 -18.04
N SER A 213 7.02 14.54 -18.52
CA SER A 213 7.29 15.91 -18.08
C SER A 213 6.94 16.06 -16.60
N PRO A 214 7.74 16.80 -15.81
CA PRO A 214 7.47 17.05 -14.38
C PRO A 214 6.20 17.87 -14.15
#